data_063688060ad0522ddf3c7202297595db
#
_entry.id   063688060ad0522ddf3c7202297595db
#
_cell.length_a   1.000
_cell.length_b   1.000
_cell.length_c   1.000
_cell.angle_alpha   90.00
_cell.angle_beta   90.00
_cell.angle_gamma   90.00
#
_symmetry.space_group_name_H-M   'P 1'
#
loop_
_entity.id
_entity.type
_entity.pdbx_description
1 polymer ?
#
loop_
_entity_poly.entity_id
_entity_poly.type
_entity_poly.pdbx_seq_one_letter_code
_entity_poly.pdbx_strand_id
1 'polypeptide(L)'
;CKSNPESVVISNNGYLQQIMSGWKIYDEGSKHIFDFPDGFVLKPNILVTIITGATRYDTNEKIFWKKQAVWNNSGDIATLIDDAGNIIDTMECSP
;
A
#
# COMPACT_ATOMS: atom_id res chain seq x y z
N CYS A 1 12.46 4.39 -2.71
CA CYS A 1 11.85 5.71 -2.76
C CYS A 1 12.10 6.48 -4.06
N LYS A 2 13.15 6.15 -4.80
CA LYS A 2 13.50 6.87 -6.03
C LYS A 2 12.97 6.26 -7.31
N SER A 3 12.23 5.17 -7.21
CA SER A 3 11.67 4.50 -8.38
C SER A 3 10.62 5.39 -9.07
N ASN A 4 10.46 5.19 -10.36
CA ASN A 4 9.41 5.86 -11.12
C ASN A 4 8.82 4.86 -12.13
N PRO A 5 7.58 4.35 -11.95
CA PRO A 5 6.71 4.66 -10.81
C PRO A 5 7.18 4.03 -9.50
N GLU A 6 6.69 4.57 -8.39
CA GLU A 6 6.94 4.03 -7.06
C GLU A 6 5.92 2.95 -6.72
N SER A 7 6.30 1.98 -5.91
CA SER A 7 5.38 0.93 -5.52
C SER A 7 5.62 0.42 -4.10
N VAL A 8 4.54 -0.05 -3.48
CA VAL A 8 4.56 -0.79 -2.22
C VAL A 8 3.87 -2.11 -2.47
N VAL A 9 4.50 -3.21 -2.08
CA VAL A 9 3.97 -4.56 -2.27
C VAL A 9 3.49 -5.09 -0.92
N ILE A 10 2.27 -5.58 -0.90
CA ILE A 10 1.67 -6.20 0.29
C ILE A 10 1.38 -7.66 -0.03
N SER A 11 1.81 -8.56 0.84
CA SER A 11 1.59 -9.99 0.68
C SER A 11 0.81 -10.55 1.86
N ASN A 12 -0.01 -11.56 1.58
CA ASN A 12 -0.68 -12.33 2.61
C ASN A 12 0.09 -13.66 2.80
N ASN A 13 0.84 -13.73 3.87
CA ASN A 13 1.64 -14.92 4.19
C ASN A 13 0.90 -15.91 5.10
N GLY A 14 -0.36 -15.63 5.41
CA GLY A 14 -1.19 -16.50 6.24
C GLY A 14 -1.87 -17.61 5.44
N TYR A 15 -2.71 -18.36 6.12
CA TYR A 15 -3.46 -19.48 5.53
C TYR A 15 -4.87 -19.09 5.11
N LEU A 16 -5.35 -17.95 5.57
CA LEU A 16 -6.71 -17.47 5.31
C LEU A 16 -6.68 -16.19 4.51
N GLN A 17 -7.71 -15.94 3.72
CA GLN A 17 -7.88 -14.66 3.06
C GLN A 17 -8.08 -13.56 4.09
N GLN A 18 -7.60 -12.36 3.75
CA GLN A 18 -7.71 -11.18 4.60
C GLN A 18 -8.63 -10.15 3.95
N ILE A 19 -9.72 -9.82 4.62
CA ILE A 19 -10.59 -8.72 4.21
C ILE A 19 -9.92 -7.42 4.66
N MET A 20 -9.70 -6.52 3.71
CA MET A 20 -8.97 -5.28 3.97
C MET A 20 -9.84 -4.02 3.82
N SER A 21 -11.16 -4.17 3.94
CA SER A 21 -12.08 -3.02 3.96
C SER A 21 -11.70 -2.09 5.12
N GLY A 22 -11.51 -0.80 4.81
CA GLY A 22 -11.15 0.18 5.83
C GLY A 22 -9.69 0.20 6.23
N TRP A 23 -8.87 -0.67 5.66
CA TRP A 23 -7.42 -0.63 5.87
C TRP A 23 -6.81 0.56 5.12
N LYS A 24 -5.67 1.04 5.61
CA LYS A 24 -4.98 2.20 5.04
C LYS A 24 -3.48 1.98 4.99
N ILE A 25 -2.84 2.66 4.03
CA ILE A 25 -1.39 2.83 4.01
C ILE A 25 -1.13 4.33 4.07
N TYR A 26 -0.16 4.75 4.89
CA TYR A 26 0.26 6.15 4.88
C TYR A 26 1.78 6.26 4.89
N ASP A 27 2.25 7.43 4.42
CA ASP A 27 3.66 7.78 4.44
C ASP A 27 4.05 8.36 5.81
N GLU A 28 5.34 8.59 6.01
CA GLU A 28 5.82 9.20 7.25
C GLU A 28 5.20 10.59 7.42
N GLY A 29 4.63 10.84 8.60
CA GLY A 29 3.93 12.08 8.87
C GLY A 29 2.49 12.10 8.37
N SER A 30 2.02 11.02 7.77
CA SER A 30 0.62 10.86 7.31
C SER A 30 0.14 11.96 6.36
N LYS A 31 1.03 12.46 5.50
CA LYS A 31 0.67 13.48 4.50
C LYS A 31 -0.15 12.90 3.37
N HIS A 32 0.05 11.62 3.06
CA HIS A 32 -0.65 10.91 2.01
C HIS A 32 -1.21 9.63 2.61
N ILE A 33 -2.50 9.38 2.38
CA ILE A 33 -3.19 8.21 2.92
C ILE A 33 -3.87 7.49 1.76
N PHE A 34 -3.57 6.20 1.60
CA PHE A 34 -4.26 5.33 0.67
C PHE A 34 -5.30 4.51 1.44
N ASP A 35 -6.55 4.54 0.99
CA ASP A 35 -7.63 3.74 1.54
C ASP A 35 -7.89 2.54 0.64
N PHE A 36 -7.82 1.32 1.20
CA PHE A 36 -8.21 0.14 0.44
C PHE A 36 -9.70 0.20 0.11
N PRO A 37 -10.08 -0.22 -1.10
CA PRO A 37 -11.50 -0.24 -1.48
C PRO A 37 -12.31 -1.13 -0.54
N ASP A 38 -13.55 -0.73 -0.29
CA ASP A 38 -14.47 -1.54 0.49
C ASP A 38 -14.67 -2.90 -0.21
N GLY A 39 -14.60 -3.97 0.57
CA GLY A 39 -14.70 -5.33 0.04
C GLY A 39 -13.42 -5.88 -0.58
N PHE A 40 -12.29 -5.14 -0.51
CA PHE A 40 -11.03 -5.68 -1.01
C PHE A 40 -10.58 -6.87 -0.17
N VAL A 41 -10.23 -7.96 -0.82
CA VAL A 41 -9.79 -9.20 -0.16
C VAL A 41 -8.44 -9.63 -0.74
N LEU A 42 -7.49 -9.90 0.14
CA LEU A 42 -6.18 -10.44 -0.25
C LEU A 42 -6.12 -11.92 0.12
N LYS A 43 -6.07 -12.77 -0.89
CA LYS A 43 -6.03 -14.22 -0.70
C LYS A 43 -4.65 -14.68 -0.22
N PRO A 44 -4.56 -15.87 0.42
CA PRO A 44 -3.27 -16.41 0.84
C PRO A 44 -2.29 -16.55 -0.33
N ASN A 45 -1.03 -16.21 -0.07
CA ASN A 45 0.08 -16.29 -1.04
C ASN A 45 -0.08 -15.37 -2.25
N ILE A 46 -0.97 -14.39 -2.19
CA ILE A 46 -1.17 -13.41 -3.27
C ILE A 46 -0.53 -12.09 -2.85
N LEU A 47 0.00 -11.37 -3.84
CA LEU A 47 0.58 -10.04 -3.66
C LEU A 47 -0.36 -9.00 -4.28
N VAL A 48 -0.44 -7.84 -3.65
CA VAL A 48 -1.02 -6.65 -4.29
C VAL A 48 0.04 -5.55 -4.29
N THR A 49 0.16 -4.86 -5.42
CA THR A 49 1.10 -3.75 -5.58
C THR A 49 0.32 -2.44 -5.64
N ILE A 50 0.67 -1.51 -4.75
CA ILE A 50 0.08 -0.17 -4.71
C ILE A 50 1.07 0.77 -5.39
N ILE A 51 0.64 1.41 -6.48
CA ILE A 51 1.52 2.17 -7.37
C ILE A 51 1.21 3.66 -7.27
N THR A 52 2.25 4.47 -7.16
CA THR A 52 2.17 5.92 -7.23
C THR A 52 3.08 6.43 -8.35
N GLY A 53 2.81 7.62 -8.86
CA GLY A 53 3.57 8.21 -9.95
C GLY A 53 3.06 7.82 -11.34
N ALA A 54 1.99 7.05 -11.42
CA ALA A 54 1.34 6.65 -12.67
C ALA A 54 -0.12 6.36 -12.39
N THR A 55 -0.97 6.43 -13.41
CA THR A 55 -2.37 5.99 -13.32
C THR A 55 -2.70 5.08 -14.49
N ARG A 56 -3.32 3.96 -14.19
CA ARG A 56 -3.84 3.00 -15.16
C ARG A 56 -5.06 2.32 -14.55
N TYR A 57 -5.67 1.40 -15.25
CA TYR A 57 -6.78 0.63 -14.70
C TYR A 57 -6.30 -0.33 -13.62
N ASP A 58 -7.00 -0.36 -12.50
CA ASP A 58 -6.71 -1.28 -11.42
C ASP A 58 -7.01 -2.71 -11.85
N THR A 59 -6.20 -3.65 -11.34
CA THR A 59 -6.44 -5.08 -11.45
C THR A 59 -6.49 -5.68 -10.04
N ASN A 60 -6.70 -7.00 -9.94
CA ASN A 60 -6.68 -7.67 -8.63
C ASN A 60 -5.30 -7.67 -7.98
N GLU A 61 -4.26 -7.40 -8.74
CA GLU A 61 -2.87 -7.47 -8.28
C GLU A 61 -2.19 -6.11 -8.22
N LYS A 62 -2.75 -5.10 -8.90
CA LYS A 62 -2.18 -3.76 -8.96
C LYS A 62 -3.25 -2.71 -8.74
N ILE A 63 -3.00 -1.81 -7.82
CA ILE A 63 -3.88 -0.67 -7.55
C ILE A 63 -3.04 0.60 -7.75
N PHE A 64 -3.58 1.53 -8.54
CA PHE A 64 -2.92 2.81 -8.80
C PHE A 64 -3.51 3.85 -7.85
N TRP A 65 -2.68 4.29 -6.90
CA TRP A 65 -3.10 5.20 -5.84
C TRP A 65 -3.30 6.61 -6.36
N LYS A 66 -2.26 7.17 -6.96
CA LYS A 66 -2.34 8.52 -7.51
C LYS A 66 -1.23 8.74 -8.53
N LYS A 67 -1.44 9.78 -9.37
CA LYS A 67 -0.52 10.13 -10.43
C LYS A 67 0.79 10.73 -9.90
N GLN A 68 0.72 11.49 -8.81
CA GLN A 68 1.89 12.13 -8.22
C GLN A 68 2.70 11.14 -7.39
N ALA A 69 4.00 11.41 -7.29
CA ALA A 69 4.86 10.67 -6.40
C ALA A 69 4.47 10.96 -4.94
N VAL A 70 4.55 9.94 -4.09
CA VAL A 70 4.19 10.02 -2.67
C VAL A 70 5.42 9.89 -1.79
N TRP A 71 6.27 8.92 -2.11
CA TRP A 71 7.37 8.53 -1.22
C TRP A 71 8.54 9.49 -1.36
N ASN A 72 9.05 9.97 -0.22
CA ASN A 72 10.13 10.93 -0.18
C ASN A 72 11.44 10.28 -0.66
N ASN A 73 12.11 10.89 -1.63
CA ASN A 73 13.36 10.37 -2.18
C ASN A 73 14.50 10.29 -1.15
N SER A 74 14.45 11.09 -0.09
CA SER A 74 15.45 11.07 0.98
C SER A 74 15.17 10.01 2.04
N GLY A 75 14.13 9.23 1.86
CA GLY A 75 13.71 8.19 2.78
C GLY A 75 12.29 8.39 3.24
N ASP A 76 11.57 7.30 3.47
CA ASP A 76 10.19 7.34 3.90
C ASP A 76 9.83 6.03 4.60
N ILE A 77 8.71 6.03 5.31
CA ILE A 77 8.21 4.85 6.00
C ILE A 77 6.76 4.63 5.58
N ALA A 78 6.50 3.45 5.01
CA ALA A 78 5.14 3.02 4.71
C ALA A 78 4.58 2.30 5.94
N THR A 79 3.41 2.69 6.39
CA THR A 79 2.72 2.06 7.51
C THR A 79 1.38 1.52 7.04
N LEU A 80 1.15 0.23 7.27
CA LEU A 80 -0.11 -0.44 6.98
C LEU A 80 -0.89 -0.57 8.28
N ILE A 81 -2.11 -0.06 8.32
CA ILE A 81 -3.01 -0.21 9.47
C ILE A 81 -4.30 -0.90 9.06
N ASP A 82 -4.93 -1.56 10.03
CA ASP A 82 -6.24 -2.18 9.82
C ASP A 82 -7.37 -1.18 10.05
N ASP A 83 -8.60 -1.64 9.95
CA ASP A 83 -9.81 -0.80 10.11
C ASP A 83 -10.01 -0.29 11.54
N ALA A 84 -9.37 -0.90 12.53
CA ALA A 84 -9.40 -0.44 13.92
C ALA A 84 -8.24 0.51 14.25
N GLY A 85 -7.36 0.79 13.30
CA GLY A 85 -6.20 1.67 13.49
C GLY A 85 -4.97 0.97 14.06
N ASN A 86 -4.97 -0.35 14.12
CA ASN A 86 -3.80 -1.09 14.59
C ASN A 86 -2.74 -1.16 13.51
N ILE A 87 -1.48 -0.93 13.87
CA ILE A 87 -0.37 -1.08 12.94
C ILE A 87 -0.16 -2.57 12.66
N ILE A 88 -0.29 -2.94 11.39
CA ILE A 88 -0.09 -4.32 10.94
C ILE A 88 1.35 -4.55 10.53
N ASP A 89 1.94 -3.59 9.81
CA ASP A 89 3.32 -3.71 9.33
C ASP A 89 3.86 -2.34 8.94
N THR A 90 5.17 -2.24 8.90
CA THR A 90 5.86 -1.05 8.42
C THR A 90 7.00 -1.46 7.49
N MET A 91 7.31 -0.61 6.52
CA MET A 91 8.42 -0.81 5.60
C MET A 91 9.13 0.51 5.40
N GLU A 92 10.41 0.54 5.72
CA GLU A 92 11.26 1.71 5.49
C GLU A 92 11.94 1.59 4.15
N CYS A 93 11.92 2.66 3.36
CA CYS A 93 12.75 2.76 2.17
C CYS A 93 13.85 3.78 2.39
N SER A 94 15.08 3.39 2.03
CA SER A 94 16.26 4.26 2.13
C SER A 94 16.55 4.90 0.79
N PRO A 95 17.20 6.08 0.80
CA PRO A 95 17.59 6.73 -0.45
C PRO A 95 18.59 5.93 -1.26
#